data_401a1c54a077fd0b2dce4fc8e1447d12
#
_entry.id   401a1c54a077fd0b2dce4fc8e1447d12
#
_cell.length_a   1.000
_cell.length_b   1.000
_cell.length_c   1.000
_cell.angle_alpha   90.00
_cell.angle_beta   90.00
_cell.angle_gamma   90.00
#
_symmetry.space_group_name_H-M   'P 1'
#
loop_
_entity.id
_entity.type
_entity.pdbx_description
1 polymer ?
#
loop_
_entity_poly.entity_id
_entity_poly.type
_entity_poly.pdbx_seq_one_letter_code
_entity_poly.pdbx_strand_id
1 'polypeptide(L)'
;MLEGKCIVLGVTGSIAAYKIANLASMLKKQHADVEVIMTKNATNFINPITFETLTGNKCLVDTFDRNFSFSVEHIAIAKKADLFLVAPASANVIAKMAHGIADDMLTTTILACKCPKIISPAMNTGMFENQIVQDNLKTLKKYGMQVIEPASGYLACGDSGAGKMPEPEVLLQYILREVAYEKDLAGKHLLVTAGPTREAIDPVRFISNHSTGRMGYAIAKMAMLRGADVTLVSGPVALEPPMFVKTVAVESAQEMYEAVMAEADDADIIIKSAAVADYAPAEVSQEKIKKAEGDAVIPLVRTKDILAALGEKKREDQFICGFAMETEHLLENAKAKREKKKVDMIVANSIRQSGAGFGGDTNVATLITGEGMRSLPLMSKEALAMEILDEAARGLHLR
;
A
#
# COMPACT_ATOMS: atom_id res chain seq x y z
N MET A 1 2.99 9.62 8.30
CA MET A 1 1.66 9.19 7.82
C MET A 1 0.60 9.12 8.92
N LEU A 2 0.99 8.97 10.19
CA LEU A 2 0.05 8.79 11.32
C LEU A 2 0.11 9.94 12.34
N GLU A 3 0.53 11.12 11.92
CA GLU A 3 0.55 12.30 12.78
C GLU A 3 -0.88 12.66 13.22
N GLY A 4 -1.07 12.87 14.52
CA GLY A 4 -2.38 13.14 15.13
C GLY A 4 -3.28 11.90 15.30
N LYS A 5 -2.83 10.69 14.90
CA LYS A 5 -3.58 9.44 15.07
C LYS A 5 -3.18 8.71 16.34
N CYS A 6 -4.16 8.24 17.09
CA CYS A 6 -3.98 7.40 18.27
C CYS A 6 -4.23 5.92 17.93
N ILE A 7 -3.19 5.11 18.04
CA ILE A 7 -3.24 3.66 17.80
C ILE A 7 -3.15 2.93 19.14
N VAL A 8 -4.17 2.15 19.46
CA VAL A 8 -4.19 1.32 20.66
C VAL A 8 -3.73 -0.09 20.31
N LEU A 9 -2.70 -0.57 20.99
CA LEU A 9 -2.17 -1.93 20.88
C LEU A 9 -2.63 -2.76 22.07
N GLY A 10 -3.48 -3.75 21.82
CA GLY A 10 -3.91 -4.74 22.79
C GLY A 10 -3.01 -5.96 22.72
N VAL A 11 -2.16 -6.18 23.73
CA VAL A 11 -1.19 -7.27 23.76
C VAL A 11 -1.67 -8.38 24.68
N THR A 12 -1.77 -9.61 24.16
CA THR A 12 -2.28 -10.75 24.93
C THR A 12 -1.20 -11.83 25.16
N GLY A 13 -1.52 -12.84 25.99
CA GLY A 13 -0.59 -13.88 26.40
C GLY A 13 -0.20 -14.84 25.29
N SER A 14 0.84 -14.50 24.55
CA SER A 14 1.46 -15.32 23.51
C SER A 14 2.95 -14.99 23.40
N ILE A 15 3.76 -15.98 23.04
CA ILE A 15 5.19 -15.75 22.76
C ILE A 15 5.40 -14.65 21.73
N ALA A 16 4.48 -14.46 20.75
CA ALA A 16 4.58 -13.43 19.74
C ALA A 16 4.48 -11.98 20.27
N ALA A 17 4.20 -11.78 21.56
CA ALA A 17 4.10 -10.46 22.21
C ALA A 17 5.38 -9.61 22.03
N TYR A 18 6.58 -10.25 21.99
CA TYR A 18 7.85 -9.54 21.78
C TYR A 18 7.90 -8.77 20.44
N LYS A 19 7.22 -9.26 19.41
CA LYS A 19 7.18 -8.60 18.09
C LYS A 19 6.45 -7.26 18.13
N ILE A 20 5.51 -7.08 19.06
CA ILE A 20 4.71 -5.86 19.16
C ILE A 20 5.54 -4.67 19.66
N ALA A 21 6.64 -4.92 20.39
CA ALA A 21 7.60 -3.87 20.72
C ALA A 21 8.19 -3.24 19.44
N ASN A 22 8.50 -4.05 18.43
CA ASN A 22 8.98 -3.56 17.13
C ASN A 22 7.88 -2.75 16.41
N LEU A 23 6.64 -3.26 16.38
CA LEU A 23 5.51 -2.53 15.81
C LEU A 23 5.28 -1.17 16.51
N ALA A 24 5.34 -1.13 17.84
CA ALA A 24 5.22 0.13 18.60
C ALA A 24 6.29 1.15 18.18
N SER A 25 7.54 0.70 18.03
CA SER A 25 8.64 1.54 17.51
C SER A 25 8.38 2.02 16.08
N MET A 26 7.87 1.15 15.20
CA MET A 26 7.53 1.52 13.82
C MET A 26 6.40 2.56 13.77
N LEU A 27 5.37 2.43 14.60
CA LEU A 27 4.27 3.39 14.70
C LEU A 27 4.75 4.76 15.19
N LYS A 28 5.64 4.78 16.20
CA LYS A 28 6.26 6.03 16.68
C LYS A 28 7.07 6.73 15.56
N LYS A 29 7.79 5.96 14.72
CA LYS A 29 8.49 6.52 13.54
C LYS A 29 7.53 7.09 12.49
N GLN A 30 6.27 6.64 12.48
CA GLN A 30 5.20 7.22 11.65
C GLN A 30 4.50 8.41 12.34
N HIS A 31 5.00 8.87 13.49
CA HIS A 31 4.45 9.95 14.31
C HIS A 31 3.08 9.66 14.94
N ALA A 32 2.73 8.38 15.12
CA ALA A 32 1.52 7.98 15.85
C ALA A 32 1.65 8.26 17.35
N ASP A 33 0.53 8.60 17.98
CA ASP A 33 0.36 8.42 19.42
C ASP A 33 -0.01 6.96 19.68
N VAL A 34 0.79 6.27 20.50
CA VAL A 34 0.66 4.82 20.70
C VAL A 34 0.33 4.52 22.16
N GLU A 35 -0.86 4.00 22.39
CA GLU A 35 -1.30 3.50 23.69
C GLU A 35 -1.18 1.97 23.73
N VAL A 36 -0.74 1.40 24.85
CA VAL A 36 -0.58 -0.04 24.97
C VAL A 36 -1.35 -0.56 26.18
N ILE A 37 -2.18 -1.57 25.92
CA ILE A 37 -2.93 -2.28 26.95
C ILE A 37 -2.52 -3.75 26.90
N MET A 38 -2.08 -4.28 28.04
CA MET A 38 -1.65 -5.68 28.15
C MET A 38 -2.62 -6.46 29.01
N THR A 39 -2.90 -7.70 28.64
CA THR A 39 -3.51 -8.63 29.59
C THR A 39 -2.48 -9.06 30.63
N LYS A 40 -2.93 -9.46 31.83
CA LYS A 40 -2.06 -10.00 32.89
C LYS A 40 -1.18 -11.16 32.35
N ASN A 41 -1.73 -12.01 31.48
CA ASN A 41 -0.95 -13.11 30.90
C ASN A 41 0.14 -12.63 29.92
N ALA A 42 -0.02 -11.48 29.28
CA ALA A 42 0.98 -10.92 28.37
C ALA A 42 2.25 -10.51 29.13
N THR A 43 2.14 -10.07 30.38
CA THR A 43 3.29 -9.64 31.21
C THR A 43 4.27 -10.77 31.52
N ASN A 44 3.87 -12.04 31.32
CA ASN A 44 4.78 -13.18 31.43
C ASN A 44 5.71 -13.34 30.21
N PHE A 45 5.40 -12.70 29.09
CA PHE A 45 6.18 -12.80 27.85
C PHE A 45 7.00 -11.54 27.56
N ILE A 46 6.51 -10.37 27.98
CA ILE A 46 7.20 -9.08 27.81
C ILE A 46 6.81 -8.15 28.95
N ASN A 47 7.77 -7.37 29.44
CA ASN A 47 7.53 -6.46 30.54
C ASN A 47 6.87 -5.16 30.06
N PRO A 48 5.85 -4.61 30.76
CA PRO A 48 5.21 -3.33 30.43
C PRO A 48 6.19 -2.16 30.20
N ILE A 49 7.28 -2.07 30.98
CA ILE A 49 8.31 -1.03 30.86
C ILE A 49 8.92 -0.96 29.45
N THR A 50 8.92 -2.08 28.71
CA THR A 50 9.39 -2.08 27.30
C THR A 50 8.54 -1.16 26.45
N PHE A 51 7.23 -1.25 26.58
CA PHE A 51 6.30 -0.41 25.84
C PHE A 51 6.31 1.04 26.32
N GLU A 52 6.38 1.27 27.62
CA GLU A 52 6.48 2.61 28.21
C GLU A 52 7.71 3.36 27.69
N THR A 53 8.85 2.67 27.61
CA THR A 53 10.10 3.24 27.07
C THR A 53 9.97 3.58 25.59
N LEU A 54 9.30 2.75 24.80
CA LEU A 54 9.16 2.94 23.35
C LEU A 54 8.13 4.00 22.98
N THR A 55 7.02 4.07 23.73
CA THR A 55 5.88 4.93 23.38
C THR A 55 5.91 6.29 24.09
N GLY A 56 6.53 6.35 25.27
CA GLY A 56 6.44 7.47 26.20
C GLY A 56 5.12 7.54 26.96
N ASN A 57 4.24 6.55 26.80
CA ASN A 57 2.95 6.44 27.48
C ASN A 57 2.97 5.29 28.49
N LYS A 58 2.17 5.39 29.56
CA LYS A 58 1.97 4.31 30.54
C LYS A 58 1.37 3.08 29.86
N CYS A 59 1.93 1.91 30.12
CA CYS A 59 1.36 0.64 29.66
C CYS A 59 0.32 0.15 30.67
N LEU A 60 -0.93 -0.01 30.25
CA LEU A 60 -2.04 -0.34 31.12
C LEU A 60 -2.23 -1.85 31.23
N VAL A 61 -2.30 -2.36 32.44
CA VAL A 61 -2.49 -3.80 32.74
C VAL A 61 -3.71 -4.03 33.61
N ASP A 62 -3.87 -3.23 34.66
CA ASP A 62 -4.91 -3.40 35.68
C ASP A 62 -6.01 -2.34 35.50
N THR A 63 -7.27 -2.78 35.49
CA THR A 63 -8.44 -1.90 35.39
C THR A 63 -8.59 -0.99 36.62
N PHE A 64 -8.10 -1.43 37.77
CA PHE A 64 -8.27 -0.78 39.05
C PHE A 64 -6.95 -0.28 39.66
N ASP A 65 -5.97 0.04 38.83
CA ASP A 65 -4.74 0.69 39.29
C ASP A 65 -5.07 2.03 39.98
N ARG A 66 -4.69 2.19 41.23
CA ARG A 66 -4.96 3.40 42.03
C ARG A 66 -4.05 4.58 41.71
N ASN A 67 -2.98 4.36 40.94
CA ASN A 67 -2.06 5.41 40.49
C ASN A 67 -2.53 6.06 39.19
N PHE A 68 -3.79 6.53 39.13
CA PHE A 68 -4.36 7.17 37.95
C PHE A 68 -4.75 8.64 38.21
N SER A 69 -4.75 9.45 37.18
CA SER A 69 -5.41 10.76 37.17
C SER A 69 -6.93 10.56 37.12
N PHE A 70 -7.71 11.42 37.79
CA PHE A 70 -9.18 11.34 38.02
C PHE A 70 -10.08 11.10 36.79
N SER A 71 -9.63 10.41 35.76
CA SER A 71 -10.41 9.99 34.59
C SER A 71 -10.52 8.46 34.54
N VAL A 72 -11.64 7.97 34.06
CA VAL A 72 -11.86 6.53 33.81
C VAL A 72 -11.00 6.14 32.58
N GLU A 73 -9.79 5.62 32.82
CA GLU A 73 -8.73 5.42 31.80
C GLU A 73 -9.23 4.65 30.58
N HIS A 74 -9.97 3.53 30.75
CA HIS A 74 -10.48 2.75 29.62
C HIS A 74 -11.47 3.55 28.73
N ILE A 75 -12.25 4.47 29.32
CA ILE A 75 -13.15 5.35 28.55
C ILE A 75 -12.37 6.45 27.85
N ALA A 76 -11.36 7.03 28.50
CA ALA A 76 -10.52 8.07 27.90
C ALA A 76 -9.80 7.53 26.66
N ILE A 77 -9.19 6.35 26.75
CA ILE A 77 -8.52 5.68 25.63
C ILE A 77 -9.53 5.29 24.55
N ALA A 78 -10.69 4.73 24.93
CA ALA A 78 -11.72 4.35 23.97
C ALA A 78 -12.24 5.51 23.12
N LYS A 79 -12.27 6.73 23.68
CA LYS A 79 -12.67 7.96 22.97
C LYS A 79 -11.55 8.54 22.10
N LYS A 80 -10.30 8.37 22.52
CA LYS A 80 -9.10 8.90 21.86
C LYS A 80 -8.69 8.04 20.66
N ALA A 81 -8.97 6.73 20.69
CA ALA A 81 -8.50 5.75 19.73
C ALA A 81 -9.03 6.00 18.31
N ASP A 82 -8.16 6.13 17.34
CA ASP A 82 -8.48 6.08 15.91
C ASP A 82 -8.52 4.64 15.38
N LEU A 83 -7.75 3.71 16.01
CA LEU A 83 -7.71 2.29 15.67
C LEU A 83 -7.30 1.46 16.88
N PHE A 84 -7.91 0.30 17.06
CA PHE A 84 -7.53 -0.69 18.05
C PHE A 84 -7.04 -1.98 17.38
N LEU A 85 -5.75 -2.32 17.55
CA LEU A 85 -5.17 -3.58 17.10
C LEU A 85 -4.97 -4.52 18.29
N VAL A 86 -5.57 -5.70 18.27
CA VAL A 86 -5.25 -6.79 19.20
C VAL A 86 -4.25 -7.72 18.54
N ALA A 87 -3.01 -7.65 19.00
CA ALA A 87 -1.89 -8.44 18.46
C ALA A 87 -0.81 -8.65 19.56
N PRO A 88 -0.40 -9.89 19.79
CA PRO A 88 -1.06 -11.13 19.37
C PRO A 88 -2.43 -11.30 20.03
N ALA A 89 -3.42 -11.84 19.30
CA ALA A 89 -4.73 -12.17 19.85
C ALA A 89 -4.79 -13.66 20.19
N SER A 90 -4.79 -13.98 21.49
CA SER A 90 -4.93 -15.35 21.98
C SER A 90 -6.38 -15.84 21.83
N ALA A 91 -6.56 -17.17 21.73
CA ALA A 91 -7.88 -17.79 21.66
C ALA A 91 -8.81 -17.35 22.81
N ASN A 92 -8.25 -17.19 24.02
CA ASN A 92 -8.99 -16.68 25.19
C ASN A 92 -9.57 -15.28 24.96
N VAL A 93 -8.75 -14.34 24.48
CA VAL A 93 -9.21 -12.95 24.25
C VAL A 93 -10.16 -12.88 23.06
N ILE A 94 -9.92 -13.64 22.00
CA ILE A 94 -10.85 -13.78 20.87
C ILE A 94 -12.22 -14.26 21.36
N ALA A 95 -12.29 -15.28 22.20
CA ALA A 95 -13.55 -15.78 22.76
C ALA A 95 -14.23 -14.73 23.64
N LYS A 96 -13.49 -14.03 24.53
CA LYS A 96 -14.04 -12.95 25.37
C LYS A 96 -14.65 -11.84 24.51
N MET A 97 -13.93 -11.37 23.49
CA MET A 97 -14.42 -10.33 22.59
C MET A 97 -15.68 -10.78 21.81
N ALA A 98 -15.72 -12.03 21.32
CA ALA A 98 -16.86 -12.57 20.58
C ALA A 98 -18.14 -12.64 21.43
N HIS A 99 -17.99 -12.82 22.76
CA HIS A 99 -19.10 -12.96 23.71
C HIS A 99 -19.33 -11.72 24.60
N GLY A 100 -18.60 -10.63 24.39
CA GLY A 100 -18.75 -9.38 25.14
C GLY A 100 -18.29 -9.46 26.59
N ILE A 101 -17.39 -10.38 26.94
CA ILE A 101 -16.81 -10.51 28.28
C ILE A 101 -15.77 -9.43 28.50
N ALA A 102 -15.98 -8.57 29.49
CA ALA A 102 -15.16 -7.40 29.81
C ALA A 102 -14.65 -7.48 31.25
N ASP A 103 -13.77 -8.43 31.54
CA ASP A 103 -13.26 -8.76 32.87
C ASP A 103 -11.81 -8.32 33.13
N ASP A 104 -11.19 -7.64 32.14
CA ASP A 104 -9.86 -7.05 32.26
C ASP A 104 -9.80 -5.69 31.52
N MET A 105 -8.68 -4.97 31.68
CA MET A 105 -8.49 -3.63 31.09
C MET A 105 -8.62 -3.64 29.57
N LEU A 106 -8.06 -4.66 28.89
CA LEU A 106 -8.11 -4.76 27.43
C LEU A 106 -9.53 -4.98 26.93
N THR A 107 -10.21 -6.00 27.46
CA THR A 107 -11.56 -6.37 27.02
C THR A 107 -12.60 -5.32 27.38
N THR A 108 -12.44 -4.62 28.51
CA THR A 108 -13.28 -3.47 28.87
C THR A 108 -13.07 -2.29 27.90
N THR A 109 -11.83 -1.95 27.60
CA THR A 109 -11.52 -0.83 26.70
C THR A 109 -12.02 -1.10 25.30
N ILE A 110 -11.73 -2.28 24.72
CA ILE A 110 -12.11 -2.58 23.33
C ILE A 110 -13.63 -2.67 23.16
N LEU A 111 -14.37 -3.11 24.19
CA LEU A 111 -15.83 -3.12 24.16
C LEU A 111 -16.40 -1.70 24.13
N ALA A 112 -15.75 -0.73 24.78
CA ALA A 112 -16.15 0.66 24.81
C ALA A 112 -15.73 1.44 23.53
N CYS A 113 -14.75 0.95 22.77
CA CYS A 113 -14.22 1.62 21.57
C CYS A 113 -15.22 1.59 20.41
N LYS A 114 -15.35 2.74 19.71
CA LYS A 114 -16.10 2.87 18.45
C LYS A 114 -15.22 2.83 17.20
N CYS A 115 -13.91 3.00 17.36
CA CYS A 115 -12.95 2.97 16.27
C CYS A 115 -12.90 1.60 15.57
N PRO A 116 -12.34 1.52 14.35
CA PRO A 116 -12.01 0.26 13.69
C PRO A 116 -11.18 -0.66 14.57
N LYS A 117 -11.45 -1.95 14.50
CA LYS A 117 -10.78 -2.99 15.29
C LYS A 117 -10.14 -4.02 14.37
N ILE A 118 -8.85 -4.26 14.58
CA ILE A 118 -8.08 -5.26 13.84
C ILE A 118 -7.60 -6.33 14.83
N ILE A 119 -7.77 -7.58 14.47
CA ILE A 119 -7.44 -8.75 15.28
C ILE A 119 -6.42 -9.59 14.55
N SER A 120 -5.26 -9.81 15.16
CA SER A 120 -4.20 -10.69 14.63
C SER A 120 -4.07 -11.94 15.50
N PRO A 121 -4.72 -13.06 15.16
CA PRO A 121 -4.64 -14.31 15.91
C PRO A 121 -3.21 -14.82 16.01
N ALA A 122 -2.88 -15.40 17.18
CA ALA A 122 -1.58 -16.05 17.42
C ALA A 122 -1.74 -17.19 18.41
N MET A 123 -1.66 -18.42 17.93
CA MET A 123 -1.82 -19.63 18.74
C MET A 123 -1.27 -20.87 18.01
N ASN A 124 -1.23 -22.02 18.68
CA ASN A 124 -0.91 -23.30 18.06
C ASN A 124 -1.92 -23.63 16.93
N THR A 125 -1.49 -24.37 15.92
CA THR A 125 -2.31 -24.74 14.76
C THR A 125 -3.59 -25.46 15.16
N GLY A 126 -3.51 -26.47 16.05
CA GLY A 126 -4.69 -27.20 16.50
C GLY A 126 -5.69 -26.33 17.27
N MET A 127 -5.22 -25.29 17.98
CA MET A 127 -6.10 -24.29 18.59
C MET A 127 -6.75 -23.40 17.52
N PHE A 128 -5.98 -22.97 16.54
CA PHE A 128 -6.49 -22.11 15.46
C PHE A 128 -7.54 -22.83 14.61
N GLU A 129 -7.30 -24.09 14.26
CA GLU A 129 -8.22 -24.93 13.47
C GLU A 129 -9.44 -25.41 14.26
N ASN A 130 -9.44 -25.24 15.61
CA ASN A 130 -10.57 -25.65 16.43
C ASN A 130 -11.84 -24.88 16.03
N GLN A 131 -12.95 -25.62 15.82
CA GLN A 131 -14.20 -25.07 15.34
C GLN A 131 -14.72 -23.93 16.23
N ILE A 132 -14.56 -24.02 17.56
CA ILE A 132 -14.99 -22.96 18.49
C ILE A 132 -14.21 -21.68 18.23
N VAL A 133 -12.90 -21.75 17.98
CA VAL A 133 -12.08 -20.58 17.67
C VAL A 133 -12.47 -19.99 16.31
N GLN A 134 -12.69 -20.85 15.29
CA GLN A 134 -13.14 -20.40 13.98
C GLN A 134 -14.52 -19.73 14.04
N ASP A 135 -15.44 -20.22 14.84
CA ASP A 135 -16.77 -19.62 15.01
C ASP A 135 -16.69 -18.28 15.76
N ASN A 136 -15.81 -18.16 16.75
CA ASN A 136 -15.54 -16.89 17.43
C ASN A 136 -14.94 -15.86 16.45
N LEU A 137 -13.99 -16.26 15.58
CA LEU A 137 -13.42 -15.36 14.55
C LEU A 137 -14.49 -14.90 13.53
N LYS A 138 -15.38 -15.81 13.10
CA LYS A 138 -16.54 -15.47 12.25
C LYS A 138 -17.45 -14.47 12.95
N THR A 139 -17.68 -14.65 14.24
CA THR A 139 -18.50 -13.73 15.06
C THR A 139 -17.87 -12.35 15.12
N LEU A 140 -16.55 -12.23 15.32
CA LEU A 140 -15.85 -10.94 15.29
C LEU A 140 -15.96 -10.26 13.90
N LYS A 141 -15.77 -11.04 12.82
CA LYS A 141 -15.95 -10.54 11.44
C LYS A 141 -17.39 -10.04 11.21
N LYS A 142 -18.40 -10.76 11.70
CA LYS A 142 -19.83 -10.36 11.63
C LYS A 142 -20.09 -9.02 12.34
N TYR A 143 -19.38 -8.73 13.42
CA TYR A 143 -19.46 -7.45 14.14
C TYR A 143 -18.54 -6.36 13.55
N GLY A 144 -18.04 -6.53 12.32
CA GLY A 144 -17.27 -5.52 11.59
C GLY A 144 -15.80 -5.43 12.01
N MET A 145 -15.28 -6.38 12.79
CA MET A 145 -13.85 -6.42 13.12
C MET A 145 -13.06 -7.07 12.00
N GLN A 146 -11.95 -6.46 11.62
CA GLN A 146 -11.04 -7.03 10.62
C GLN A 146 -10.16 -8.10 11.29
N VAL A 147 -10.22 -9.33 10.81
CA VAL A 147 -9.36 -10.42 11.26
C VAL A 147 -8.28 -10.64 10.22
N ILE A 148 -7.02 -10.46 10.64
CA ILE A 148 -5.85 -10.76 9.81
C ILE A 148 -5.64 -12.27 9.83
N GLU A 149 -5.58 -12.89 8.67
CA GLU A 149 -5.28 -14.33 8.57
C GLU A 149 -3.84 -14.59 9.08
N PRO A 150 -3.66 -15.57 9.98
CA PRO A 150 -2.33 -15.89 10.46
C PRO A 150 -1.45 -16.45 9.35
N ALA A 151 -0.16 -16.17 9.45
CA ALA A 151 0.83 -16.75 8.56
C ALA A 151 0.97 -18.26 8.84
N SER A 152 1.33 -19.01 7.81
CA SER A 152 1.73 -20.41 7.92
C SER A 152 3.26 -20.51 8.08
N GLY A 153 3.71 -21.50 8.84
CA GLY A 153 5.14 -21.73 9.02
C GLY A 153 5.45 -22.50 10.31
N TYR A 154 6.74 -22.55 10.65
CA TYR A 154 7.22 -23.20 11.87
C TYR A 154 6.80 -22.38 13.10
N LEU A 155 6.14 -23.04 14.04
CA LEU A 155 5.65 -22.48 15.31
C LEU A 155 6.63 -22.76 16.45
N ALA A 156 6.56 -21.98 17.53
CA ALA A 156 7.42 -22.13 18.70
C ALA A 156 7.23 -23.49 19.42
N CYS A 157 6.12 -24.19 19.21
CA CYS A 157 5.87 -25.53 19.73
C CYS A 157 6.49 -26.65 18.92
N GLY A 158 7.17 -26.34 17.79
CA GLY A 158 7.75 -27.36 16.90
C GLY A 158 6.82 -27.82 15.75
N ASP A 159 5.56 -27.40 15.75
CA ASP A 159 4.60 -27.72 14.68
C ASP A 159 4.77 -26.78 13.50
N SER A 160 4.32 -27.21 12.31
CA SER A 160 4.20 -26.38 11.12
C SER A 160 2.74 -26.29 10.71
N GLY A 161 2.26 -25.05 10.47
CA GLY A 161 0.87 -24.82 10.07
C GLY A 161 0.43 -23.37 10.25
N ALA A 162 -0.86 -23.13 10.12
CA ALA A 162 -1.47 -21.82 10.37
C ALA A 162 -1.53 -21.52 11.87
N GLY A 163 -1.42 -20.22 12.24
CA GLY A 163 -1.50 -19.78 13.63
C GLY A 163 -0.39 -18.82 14.04
N LYS A 164 0.60 -18.59 13.16
CA LYS A 164 1.69 -17.64 13.39
C LYS A 164 1.21 -16.21 13.13
N MET A 165 1.40 -15.31 14.11
CA MET A 165 1.16 -13.88 13.90
C MET A 165 2.05 -13.37 12.76
N PRO A 166 1.49 -12.62 11.79
CA PRO A 166 2.28 -11.95 10.76
C PRO A 166 3.39 -11.07 11.33
N GLU A 167 4.38 -10.74 10.51
CA GLU A 167 5.46 -9.85 10.93
C GLU A 167 4.96 -8.41 11.18
N PRO A 168 5.62 -7.62 12.03
CA PRO A 168 5.21 -6.26 12.38
C PRO A 168 5.00 -5.34 11.18
N GLU A 169 5.79 -5.53 10.11
CA GLU A 169 5.69 -4.79 8.86
C GLU A 169 4.33 -5.01 8.18
N VAL A 170 3.82 -6.23 8.20
CA VAL A 170 2.50 -6.59 7.67
C VAL A 170 1.40 -5.95 8.51
N LEU A 171 1.50 -6.02 9.85
CA LEU A 171 0.53 -5.38 10.76
C LEU A 171 0.49 -3.87 10.54
N LEU A 172 1.65 -3.23 10.32
CA LEU A 172 1.72 -1.80 9.99
C LEU A 172 0.96 -1.47 8.70
N GLN A 173 1.05 -2.31 7.66
CA GLN A 173 0.31 -2.06 6.40
C GLN A 173 -1.21 -2.09 6.63
N TYR A 174 -1.72 -3.00 7.46
CA TYR A 174 -3.13 -3.02 7.84
C TYR A 174 -3.55 -1.74 8.59
N ILE A 175 -2.73 -1.27 9.54
CA ILE A 175 -2.98 -0.02 10.27
C ILE A 175 -2.99 1.17 9.32
N LEU A 176 -1.96 1.29 8.46
CA LEU A 176 -1.87 2.39 7.49
C LEU A 176 -3.05 2.39 6.52
N ARG A 177 -3.42 1.21 6.01
CA ARG A 177 -4.59 1.07 5.13
C ARG A 177 -5.86 1.58 5.79
N GLU A 178 -6.03 1.39 7.08
CA GLU A 178 -7.26 1.78 7.79
C GLU A 178 -7.31 3.27 8.09
N VAL A 179 -6.22 3.87 8.63
CA VAL A 179 -6.30 5.20 9.25
C VAL A 179 -5.35 6.25 8.71
N ALA A 180 -4.42 5.92 7.78
CA ALA A 180 -3.41 6.89 7.35
C ALA A 180 -4.01 8.09 6.62
N TYR A 181 -5.06 7.88 5.81
CA TYR A 181 -5.70 8.91 5.00
C TYR A 181 -7.21 8.75 5.00
N GLU A 182 -7.92 9.85 4.68
CA GLU A 182 -9.35 9.84 4.36
C GLU A 182 -9.60 8.92 3.14
N LYS A 183 -10.74 8.21 3.14
CA LYS A 183 -11.11 7.26 2.08
C LYS A 183 -11.92 7.93 0.97
N ASP A 184 -11.42 9.06 0.50
CA ASP A 184 -12.08 9.88 -0.52
C ASP A 184 -12.08 9.24 -1.94
N LEU A 185 -11.30 8.18 -2.16
CA LEU A 185 -11.32 7.35 -3.36
C LEU A 185 -12.05 6.02 -3.15
N ALA A 186 -12.81 5.87 -2.04
CA ALA A 186 -13.57 4.63 -1.79
C ALA A 186 -14.59 4.37 -2.90
N GLY A 187 -14.66 3.11 -3.37
CA GLY A 187 -15.55 2.71 -4.46
C GLY A 187 -15.06 3.11 -5.85
N LYS A 188 -13.86 3.70 -5.98
CA LYS A 188 -13.22 4.00 -7.26
C LYS A 188 -12.21 2.92 -7.64
N HIS A 189 -12.22 2.52 -8.91
CA HIS A 189 -11.21 1.64 -9.49
C HIS A 189 -10.12 2.47 -10.16
N LEU A 190 -8.87 2.27 -9.73
CA LEU A 190 -7.70 2.97 -10.25
C LEU A 190 -6.75 1.99 -10.95
N LEU A 191 -6.47 2.23 -12.23
CA LEU A 191 -5.53 1.47 -13.05
C LEU A 191 -4.22 2.24 -13.17
N VAL A 192 -3.11 1.64 -12.70
CA VAL A 192 -1.78 2.26 -12.80
C VAL A 192 -0.86 1.39 -13.61
N THR A 193 -0.03 1.98 -14.48
CA THR A 193 1.09 1.28 -15.11
C THR A 193 2.42 1.69 -14.47
N ALA A 194 3.36 0.76 -14.31
CA ALA A 194 4.67 1.02 -13.72
C ALA A 194 5.80 0.22 -14.39
N GLY A 195 7.02 0.65 -14.13
CA GLY A 195 8.22 -0.04 -14.62
C GLY A 195 8.53 0.21 -16.09
N PRO A 196 9.62 -0.36 -16.57
CA PRO A 196 9.95 -0.40 -18.00
C PRO A 196 9.26 -1.59 -18.67
N THR A 197 9.16 -1.58 -19.99
CA THR A 197 8.99 -2.82 -20.77
C THR A 197 10.34 -3.32 -21.26
N ARG A 198 10.42 -4.59 -21.59
CA ARG A 198 11.58 -5.25 -22.19
C ARG A 198 11.18 -5.86 -23.50
N GLU A 199 11.82 -5.39 -24.56
CA GLU A 199 11.57 -5.86 -25.91
C GLU A 199 12.66 -6.85 -26.30
N ALA A 200 12.34 -8.12 -26.33
CA ALA A 200 13.32 -9.18 -26.56
C ALA A 200 13.98 -9.07 -27.94
N ILE A 201 15.29 -9.22 -27.98
CA ILE A 201 16.09 -9.38 -29.21
C ILE A 201 16.28 -10.89 -29.48
N ASP A 202 16.60 -11.61 -28.41
CA ASP A 202 16.77 -13.06 -28.37
C ASP A 202 16.46 -13.56 -26.92
N PRO A 203 16.55 -14.86 -26.60
CA PRO A 203 16.27 -15.36 -25.24
C PRO A 203 17.15 -14.78 -24.13
N VAL A 204 18.18 -14.00 -24.45
CA VAL A 204 19.18 -13.52 -23.48
C VAL A 204 19.21 -11.98 -23.40
N ARG A 205 18.91 -11.29 -24.51
CA ARG A 205 19.07 -9.83 -24.64
C ARG A 205 17.76 -9.14 -24.99
N PHE A 206 17.59 -7.94 -24.47
CA PHE A 206 16.41 -7.09 -24.70
C PHE A 206 16.80 -5.62 -24.77
N ILE A 207 15.93 -4.82 -25.35
CA ILE A 207 15.93 -3.35 -25.29
C ILE A 207 14.98 -2.94 -24.18
N SER A 208 15.35 -1.94 -23.37
CA SER A 208 14.53 -1.46 -22.25
C SER A 208 14.84 -0.01 -21.88
N ASN A 209 14.02 0.58 -21.05
CA ASN A 209 14.18 1.90 -20.45
C ASN A 209 14.77 1.81 -19.04
N HIS A 210 15.41 2.90 -18.57
CA HIS A 210 16.01 2.99 -17.22
C HIS A 210 15.00 3.13 -16.07
N SER A 211 13.70 2.96 -16.30
CA SER A 211 12.68 3.11 -15.29
C SER A 211 12.82 2.06 -14.17
N THR A 212 12.67 2.49 -12.93
CA THR A 212 12.68 1.61 -11.74
C THR A 212 11.26 1.29 -11.24
N GLY A 213 10.22 1.85 -11.83
CA GLY A 213 8.82 1.64 -11.41
C GLY A 213 8.37 2.41 -10.17
N ARG A 214 9.28 3.04 -9.42
CA ARG A 214 9.00 3.67 -8.11
C ARG A 214 7.83 4.66 -8.11
N MET A 215 7.64 5.43 -9.19
CA MET A 215 6.54 6.41 -9.25
C MET A 215 5.18 5.72 -9.34
N GLY A 216 5.00 4.75 -10.24
CA GLY A 216 3.76 4.00 -10.37
C GLY A 216 3.42 3.20 -9.11
N TYR A 217 4.43 2.60 -8.45
CA TYR A 217 4.27 1.92 -7.17
C TYR A 217 3.84 2.87 -6.05
N ALA A 218 4.42 4.08 -6.00
CA ALA A 218 3.99 5.11 -5.05
C ALA A 218 2.54 5.53 -5.28
N ILE A 219 2.14 5.75 -6.55
CA ILE A 219 0.75 6.08 -6.90
C ILE A 219 -0.20 4.96 -6.48
N ALA A 220 0.12 3.70 -6.81
CA ALA A 220 -0.70 2.55 -6.44
C ALA A 220 -0.88 2.44 -4.93
N LYS A 221 0.22 2.60 -4.17
CA LYS A 221 0.20 2.60 -2.70
C LYS A 221 -0.66 3.71 -2.13
N MET A 222 -0.47 4.95 -2.59
CA MET A 222 -1.20 6.10 -2.06
C MET A 222 -2.69 6.04 -2.40
N ALA A 223 -3.06 5.58 -3.60
CA ALA A 223 -4.44 5.38 -4.00
C ALA A 223 -5.13 4.30 -3.13
N MET A 224 -4.48 3.17 -2.89
CA MET A 224 -4.95 2.11 -1.99
C MET A 224 -5.15 2.63 -0.56
N LEU A 225 -4.22 3.44 -0.05
CA LEU A 225 -4.36 4.06 1.28
C LEU A 225 -5.53 5.06 1.35
N ARG A 226 -5.92 5.69 0.25
CA ARG A 226 -7.11 6.56 0.10
C ARG A 226 -8.39 5.78 -0.20
N GLY A 227 -8.35 4.45 -0.20
CA GLY A 227 -9.52 3.57 -0.30
C GLY A 227 -9.90 3.13 -1.71
N ALA A 228 -9.11 3.45 -2.74
CA ALA A 228 -9.34 2.97 -4.09
C ALA A 228 -9.13 1.45 -4.19
N ASP A 229 -9.88 0.80 -5.08
CA ASP A 229 -9.52 -0.52 -5.61
C ASP A 229 -8.46 -0.32 -6.71
N VAL A 230 -7.30 -0.94 -6.56
CA VAL A 230 -6.14 -0.62 -7.42
C VAL A 230 -5.66 -1.84 -8.19
N THR A 231 -5.60 -1.69 -9.51
CA THR A 231 -4.88 -2.62 -10.41
C THR A 231 -3.58 -1.96 -10.87
N LEU A 232 -2.45 -2.60 -10.57
CA LEU A 232 -1.10 -2.19 -10.99
C LEU A 232 -0.60 -3.11 -12.09
N VAL A 233 -0.49 -2.61 -13.31
CA VAL A 233 0.17 -3.32 -14.43
C VAL A 233 1.65 -2.96 -14.43
N SER A 234 2.51 -3.91 -14.08
CA SER A 234 3.93 -3.65 -13.87
C SER A 234 4.81 -4.41 -14.84
N GLY A 235 5.65 -3.67 -15.56
CA GLY A 235 6.83 -4.24 -16.20
C GLY A 235 7.88 -4.70 -15.18
N PRO A 236 9.00 -5.32 -15.62
CA PRO A 236 9.97 -5.93 -14.73
C PRO A 236 10.69 -4.90 -13.84
N VAL A 237 10.53 -5.03 -12.55
CA VAL A 237 11.17 -4.18 -11.52
C VAL A 237 11.64 -5.04 -10.34
N ALA A 238 12.52 -4.48 -9.50
CA ALA A 238 12.98 -5.13 -8.27
C ALA A 238 12.15 -4.72 -7.03
N LEU A 239 11.02 -4.04 -7.23
CA LEU A 239 10.15 -3.61 -6.14
C LEU A 239 9.16 -4.72 -5.79
N GLU A 240 8.92 -4.90 -4.49
CA GLU A 240 7.82 -5.74 -4.03
C GLU A 240 6.47 -5.04 -4.30
N PRO A 241 5.47 -5.76 -4.81
CA PRO A 241 4.13 -5.21 -5.02
C PRO A 241 3.54 -4.66 -3.72
N PRO A 242 2.87 -3.50 -3.74
CA PRO A 242 2.19 -2.98 -2.56
C PRO A 242 1.12 -3.96 -2.08
N MET A 243 1.05 -4.19 -0.77
CA MET A 243 -0.03 -5.00 -0.19
C MET A 243 -1.41 -4.41 -0.56
N PHE A 244 -2.40 -5.27 -0.72
CA PHE A 244 -3.80 -4.91 -1.07
C PHE A 244 -4.00 -4.33 -2.47
N VAL A 245 -3.00 -4.40 -3.33
CA VAL A 245 -3.05 -3.98 -4.74
C VAL A 245 -3.04 -5.21 -5.63
N LYS A 246 -4.00 -5.31 -6.55
CA LYS A 246 -3.98 -6.34 -7.61
C LYS A 246 -2.84 -6.00 -8.56
N THR A 247 -1.85 -6.88 -8.68
CA THR A 247 -0.71 -6.66 -9.56
C THR A 247 -0.72 -7.64 -10.73
N VAL A 248 -0.62 -7.08 -11.94
CA VAL A 248 -0.50 -7.83 -13.20
C VAL A 248 0.90 -7.60 -13.74
N ALA A 249 1.72 -8.66 -13.70
CA ALA A 249 3.08 -8.62 -14.24
C ALA A 249 3.06 -8.80 -15.75
N VAL A 250 3.82 -7.97 -16.47
CA VAL A 250 4.00 -8.00 -17.92
C VAL A 250 5.47 -7.80 -18.27
N GLU A 251 5.89 -8.26 -19.44
CA GLU A 251 7.28 -8.13 -19.88
C GLU A 251 7.40 -7.09 -21.02
N SER A 252 6.58 -7.20 -22.05
CA SER A 252 6.67 -6.41 -23.28
C SER A 252 5.67 -5.25 -23.35
N ALA A 253 5.89 -4.32 -24.29
CA ALA A 253 4.95 -3.25 -24.62
C ALA A 253 3.61 -3.80 -25.11
N GLN A 254 3.62 -4.91 -25.85
CA GLN A 254 2.39 -5.54 -26.33
C GLN A 254 1.58 -6.15 -25.18
N GLU A 255 2.23 -6.88 -24.25
CA GLU A 255 1.58 -7.41 -23.07
C GLU A 255 1.01 -6.32 -22.16
N MET A 256 1.76 -5.22 -21.96
CA MET A 256 1.28 -4.06 -21.20
C MET A 256 0.07 -3.41 -21.88
N TYR A 257 0.08 -3.27 -23.21
CA TYR A 257 -1.07 -2.77 -23.95
C TYR A 257 -2.32 -3.64 -23.72
N GLU A 258 -2.18 -4.96 -23.87
CA GLU A 258 -3.29 -5.90 -23.70
C GLU A 258 -3.83 -5.90 -22.27
N ALA A 259 -2.95 -5.94 -21.27
CA ALA A 259 -3.35 -5.90 -19.87
C ALA A 259 -4.05 -4.58 -19.48
N VAL A 260 -3.55 -3.44 -19.98
CA VAL A 260 -4.18 -2.14 -19.73
C VAL A 260 -5.55 -2.05 -20.40
N MET A 261 -5.66 -2.48 -21.67
CA MET A 261 -6.93 -2.40 -22.38
C MET A 261 -8.00 -3.35 -21.82
N ALA A 262 -7.60 -4.46 -21.20
CA ALA A 262 -8.53 -5.38 -20.54
C ALA A 262 -9.16 -4.80 -19.25
N GLU A 263 -8.47 -3.90 -18.56
CA GLU A 263 -8.92 -3.29 -17.29
C GLU A 263 -9.46 -1.85 -17.49
N ALA A 264 -9.23 -1.24 -18.69
CA ALA A 264 -9.50 0.19 -18.90
C ALA A 264 -10.98 0.55 -18.83
N ASP A 265 -11.87 -0.33 -19.30
CA ASP A 265 -13.31 -0.05 -19.36
C ASP A 265 -13.95 0.00 -17.94
N ASP A 266 -13.37 -0.70 -16.98
CA ASP A 266 -13.86 -0.73 -15.58
C ASP A 266 -13.18 0.32 -14.67
N ALA A 267 -12.09 0.97 -15.16
CA ALA A 267 -11.34 1.93 -14.36
C ALA A 267 -11.97 3.33 -14.39
N ASP A 268 -12.14 3.95 -13.22
CA ASP A 268 -12.52 5.37 -13.07
C ASP A 268 -11.34 6.30 -13.29
N ILE A 269 -10.14 5.87 -12.84
CA ILE A 269 -8.91 6.64 -12.94
C ILE A 269 -7.84 5.78 -13.61
N ILE A 270 -7.20 6.29 -14.63
CA ILE A 270 -6.08 5.61 -15.32
C ILE A 270 -4.84 6.49 -15.26
N ILE A 271 -3.74 5.96 -14.69
CA ILE A 271 -2.47 6.68 -14.59
C ILE A 271 -1.38 5.88 -15.32
N LYS A 272 -1.01 6.34 -16.50
CA LYS A 272 0.04 5.72 -17.34
C LYS A 272 1.41 6.27 -16.94
N SER A 273 2.05 5.62 -15.94
CA SER A 273 3.38 6.01 -15.41
C SER A 273 4.53 5.14 -15.93
N ALA A 274 4.24 4.00 -16.56
CA ALA A 274 5.25 3.10 -17.11
C ALA A 274 6.08 3.75 -18.22
N ALA A 275 7.35 3.37 -18.31
CA ALA A 275 8.27 3.71 -19.40
C ALA A 275 8.21 2.61 -20.47
N VAL A 276 7.18 2.64 -21.28
CA VAL A 276 6.96 1.71 -22.38
C VAL A 276 7.92 2.04 -23.52
N ALA A 277 8.53 1.02 -24.13
CA ALA A 277 9.37 1.22 -25.31
C ALA A 277 8.52 1.62 -26.51
N ASP A 278 8.93 2.67 -27.23
CA ASP A 278 8.26 3.14 -28.47
C ASP A 278 8.57 2.25 -29.66
N TYR A 279 9.63 1.42 -29.55
CA TYR A 279 10.11 0.53 -30.60
C TYR A 279 10.46 -0.84 -30.01
N ALA A 280 10.17 -1.89 -30.76
CA ALA A 280 10.56 -3.27 -30.48
C ALA A 280 11.30 -3.88 -31.66
N PRO A 281 12.16 -4.90 -31.48
CA PRO A 281 12.73 -5.64 -32.60
C PRO A 281 11.65 -6.17 -33.53
N ALA A 282 11.86 -6.01 -34.85
CA ALA A 282 10.93 -6.49 -35.87
C ALA A 282 10.77 -8.02 -35.85
N GLU A 283 11.83 -8.72 -35.48
CA GLU A 283 11.88 -10.17 -35.32
C GLU A 283 12.65 -10.51 -34.06
N VAL A 284 12.15 -11.48 -33.29
CA VAL A 284 12.80 -12.04 -32.11
C VAL A 284 13.44 -13.36 -32.46
N SER A 285 14.76 -13.46 -32.33
CA SER A 285 15.48 -14.70 -32.58
C SER A 285 15.11 -15.76 -31.54
N GLN A 286 14.81 -16.99 -31.98
CA GLN A 286 14.53 -18.11 -31.09
C GLN A 286 15.76 -18.64 -30.36
N GLU A 287 16.96 -18.36 -30.90
CA GLU A 287 18.23 -18.74 -30.32
C GLU A 287 19.10 -17.50 -30.07
N LYS A 288 20.01 -17.60 -29.09
CA LYS A 288 20.99 -16.53 -28.83
C LYS A 288 21.77 -16.23 -30.10
N ILE A 289 21.69 -14.97 -30.58
CA ILE A 289 22.43 -14.51 -31.75
C ILE A 289 23.93 -14.62 -31.46
N LYS A 290 24.65 -15.42 -32.25
CA LYS A 290 26.09 -15.59 -32.14
C LYS A 290 26.82 -14.38 -32.70
N LYS A 291 28.02 -14.09 -32.14
CA LYS A 291 28.87 -13.05 -32.65
C LYS A 291 29.37 -13.47 -34.05
N ALA A 292 29.10 -12.60 -35.02
CA ALA A 292 29.62 -12.72 -36.40
C ALA A 292 30.73 -11.67 -36.64
N GLU A 293 31.43 -11.77 -37.76
CA GLU A 293 32.33 -10.71 -38.20
C GLU A 293 31.53 -9.53 -38.73
N GLY A 294 31.89 -8.31 -38.32
CA GLY A 294 31.22 -7.05 -38.70
C GLY A 294 30.19 -6.55 -37.70
N ASP A 295 29.53 -5.45 -38.06
CA ASP A 295 28.52 -4.79 -37.25
C ASP A 295 27.16 -5.52 -37.35
N ALA A 296 26.42 -5.56 -36.24
CA ALA A 296 25.09 -6.11 -36.18
C ALA A 296 24.04 -4.99 -36.21
N VAL A 297 22.98 -5.16 -37.00
CA VAL A 297 21.85 -4.23 -37.11
C VAL A 297 20.60 -4.96 -36.62
N ILE A 298 19.82 -4.30 -35.77
CA ILE A 298 18.53 -4.79 -35.31
C ILE A 298 17.45 -3.89 -35.89
N PRO A 299 16.65 -4.38 -36.87
CA PRO A 299 15.50 -3.64 -37.35
C PRO A 299 14.47 -3.44 -36.28
N LEU A 300 13.95 -2.20 -36.13
CA LEU A 300 12.96 -1.87 -35.11
C LEU A 300 11.62 -1.50 -35.78
N VAL A 301 10.53 -1.91 -35.14
CA VAL A 301 9.15 -1.53 -35.51
C VAL A 301 8.52 -0.75 -34.36
N ARG A 302 7.54 0.11 -34.67
CA ARG A 302 6.81 0.87 -33.64
C ARG A 302 5.89 -0.02 -32.85
N THR A 303 5.89 0.19 -31.54
CA THR A 303 4.93 -0.42 -30.60
C THR A 303 3.58 0.33 -30.62
N LYS A 304 2.56 -0.26 -30.01
CA LYS A 304 1.25 0.39 -29.84
C LYS A 304 1.32 1.50 -28.81
N ASP A 305 0.72 2.63 -29.11
CA ASP A 305 0.65 3.77 -28.19
C ASP A 305 -0.54 3.61 -27.22
N ILE A 306 -0.24 3.12 -26.02
CA ILE A 306 -1.23 2.85 -24.98
C ILE A 306 -2.01 4.14 -24.62
N LEU A 307 -1.32 5.28 -24.45
CA LEU A 307 -1.96 6.52 -24.02
C LEU A 307 -2.90 7.07 -25.09
N ALA A 308 -2.54 6.95 -26.37
CA ALA A 308 -3.41 7.33 -27.48
C ALA A 308 -4.65 6.44 -27.53
N ALA A 309 -4.48 5.12 -27.41
CA ALA A 309 -5.59 4.17 -27.41
C ALA A 309 -6.57 4.40 -26.25
N LEU A 310 -6.05 4.72 -25.06
CA LEU A 310 -6.87 5.09 -23.90
C LEU A 310 -7.67 6.37 -24.14
N GLY A 311 -7.02 7.43 -24.66
CA GLY A 311 -7.69 8.71 -24.94
C GLY A 311 -8.75 8.64 -26.03
N GLU A 312 -8.61 7.73 -27.02
CA GLU A 312 -9.62 7.49 -28.04
C GLU A 312 -10.87 6.79 -27.50
N LYS A 313 -10.73 5.96 -26.46
CA LYS A 313 -11.81 5.19 -25.84
C LYS A 313 -12.32 5.82 -24.53
N LYS A 314 -11.74 6.95 -24.12
CA LYS A 314 -12.06 7.60 -22.85
C LYS A 314 -13.56 7.85 -22.68
N ARG A 315 -14.11 7.43 -21.52
CA ARG A 315 -15.48 7.79 -21.10
C ARG A 315 -15.52 9.18 -20.47
N GLU A 316 -16.69 9.82 -20.44
CA GLU A 316 -16.88 11.15 -19.82
C GLU A 316 -16.62 11.14 -18.29
N ASP A 317 -16.95 10.04 -17.64
CA ASP A 317 -16.79 9.81 -16.18
C ASP A 317 -15.42 9.23 -15.80
N GLN A 318 -14.44 9.25 -16.69
CA GLN A 318 -13.12 8.68 -16.51
C GLN A 318 -12.04 9.76 -16.53
N PHE A 319 -11.05 9.64 -15.63
CA PHE A 319 -9.88 10.52 -15.58
C PHE A 319 -8.64 9.78 -16.07
N ILE A 320 -7.95 10.33 -17.08
CA ILE A 320 -6.74 9.74 -17.65
C ILE A 320 -5.55 10.69 -17.48
N CYS A 321 -4.49 10.18 -16.85
CA CYS A 321 -3.23 10.86 -16.66
C CYS A 321 -2.08 10.13 -17.36
N GLY A 322 -1.26 10.86 -18.10
CA GLY A 322 -0.02 10.37 -18.69
C GLY A 322 1.21 11.06 -18.11
N PHE A 323 2.38 10.49 -18.32
CA PHE A 323 3.67 11.10 -18.00
C PHE A 323 4.40 11.54 -19.25
N ALA A 324 5.11 12.67 -19.15
CA ALA A 324 6.07 13.14 -20.16
C ALA A 324 7.41 13.36 -19.48
N MET A 325 8.45 12.84 -20.09
CA MET A 325 9.83 13.07 -19.66
C MET A 325 10.60 13.56 -20.88
N GLU A 326 10.98 14.84 -20.86
CA GLU A 326 11.61 15.48 -21.97
C GLU A 326 12.81 16.32 -21.52
N THR A 327 13.76 16.49 -22.42
CA THR A 327 15.01 17.24 -22.16
C THR A 327 14.91 18.69 -22.56
N GLU A 328 14.03 19.03 -23.54
CA GLU A 328 13.87 20.36 -24.12
C GLU A 328 12.40 20.67 -24.37
N HIS A 329 12.00 21.94 -24.29
CA HIS A 329 10.62 22.41 -24.53
C HIS A 329 9.55 21.61 -23.75
N LEU A 330 9.90 21.15 -22.54
CA LEU A 330 9.10 20.23 -21.72
C LEU A 330 7.62 20.60 -21.61
N LEU A 331 7.33 21.88 -21.34
CA LEU A 331 5.96 22.34 -21.10
C LEU A 331 5.13 22.44 -22.39
N GLU A 332 5.73 22.90 -23.49
CA GLU A 332 5.05 23.00 -24.78
C GLU A 332 4.74 21.60 -25.33
N ASN A 333 5.73 20.71 -25.28
CA ASN A 333 5.57 19.32 -25.73
C ASN A 333 4.52 18.57 -24.89
N ALA A 334 4.50 18.80 -23.57
CA ALA A 334 3.54 18.15 -22.68
C ALA A 334 2.10 18.64 -22.88
N LYS A 335 1.90 19.96 -23.17
CA LYS A 335 0.58 20.49 -23.59
C LYS A 335 0.11 19.85 -24.89
N ALA A 336 0.95 19.88 -25.94
CA ALA A 336 0.63 19.27 -27.21
C ALA A 336 0.33 17.77 -27.06
N LYS A 337 1.07 17.07 -26.21
CA LYS A 337 0.84 15.66 -25.90
C LYS A 337 -0.52 15.44 -25.25
N ARG A 338 -0.93 16.28 -24.26
CA ARG A 338 -2.23 16.19 -23.60
C ARG A 338 -3.38 16.30 -24.62
N GLU A 339 -3.34 17.33 -25.47
CA GLU A 339 -4.36 17.58 -26.47
C GLU A 339 -4.40 16.47 -27.56
N LYS A 340 -3.22 16.09 -28.08
CA LYS A 340 -3.09 15.03 -29.08
C LYS A 340 -3.59 13.67 -28.60
N LYS A 341 -3.34 13.36 -27.29
CA LYS A 341 -3.74 12.09 -26.69
C LYS A 341 -5.13 12.13 -26.05
N LYS A 342 -5.80 13.29 -26.03
CA LYS A 342 -7.15 13.49 -25.45
C LYS A 342 -7.25 13.02 -23.99
N VAL A 343 -6.23 13.36 -23.17
CA VAL A 343 -6.18 13.00 -21.76
C VAL A 343 -6.37 14.23 -20.87
N ASP A 344 -6.75 14.01 -19.60
CA ASP A 344 -7.08 15.10 -18.68
C ASP A 344 -5.83 15.77 -18.14
N MET A 345 -4.79 14.99 -17.86
CA MET A 345 -3.57 15.48 -17.25
C MET A 345 -2.32 14.85 -17.86
N ILE A 346 -1.26 15.66 -17.96
CA ILE A 346 0.11 15.19 -18.17
C ILE A 346 0.97 15.64 -16.98
N VAL A 347 1.71 14.70 -16.40
CA VAL A 347 2.77 14.98 -15.42
C VAL A 347 4.09 15.10 -16.16
N ALA A 348 4.61 16.32 -16.24
CA ALA A 348 5.87 16.62 -16.92
C ALA A 348 7.04 16.60 -15.92
N ASN A 349 8.00 15.68 -16.13
CA ASN A 349 9.20 15.52 -15.29
C ASN A 349 10.43 16.05 -16.01
N SER A 350 11.27 16.84 -15.31
CA SER A 350 12.56 17.28 -15.83
C SER A 350 13.68 16.33 -15.39
N ILE A 351 14.46 15.81 -16.32
CA ILE A 351 15.63 14.97 -16.04
C ILE A 351 16.85 15.81 -15.65
N ARG A 352 16.87 17.09 -15.97
CA ARG A 352 18.04 17.98 -15.77
C ARG A 352 18.18 18.49 -14.35
N GLN A 353 17.18 18.39 -13.49
CA GLN A 353 17.25 18.86 -12.12
C GLN A 353 17.82 17.78 -11.20
N SER A 354 18.79 18.18 -10.37
CA SER A 354 19.36 17.32 -9.34
C SER A 354 18.26 16.83 -8.38
N GLY A 355 18.19 15.52 -8.10
CA GLY A 355 17.14 14.93 -7.28
C GLY A 355 15.85 14.54 -8.05
N ALA A 356 15.72 14.91 -9.33
CA ALA A 356 14.66 14.43 -10.21
C ALA A 356 15.19 13.29 -11.09
N GLY A 357 14.44 12.19 -11.20
CA GLY A 357 14.85 11.09 -12.09
C GLY A 357 14.32 9.70 -11.67
N PHE A 358 14.67 8.68 -12.45
CA PHE A 358 14.13 7.34 -12.30
C PHE A 358 14.56 6.63 -11.00
N GLY A 359 15.81 6.80 -10.58
CA GLY A 359 16.43 6.00 -9.51
C GLY A 359 16.23 6.54 -8.10
N GLY A 360 15.92 7.83 -7.92
CA GLY A 360 15.77 8.48 -6.60
C GLY A 360 14.37 8.30 -5.99
N ASP A 361 14.25 8.67 -4.70
CA ASP A 361 12.97 8.67 -3.97
C ASP A 361 12.22 10.00 -4.08
N THR A 362 12.85 11.00 -4.71
CA THR A 362 12.30 12.34 -4.94
C THR A 362 12.00 12.59 -6.42
N ASN A 363 11.19 13.62 -6.68
CA ASN A 363 10.92 14.11 -8.03
C ASN A 363 10.57 15.60 -8.03
N VAL A 364 10.73 16.24 -9.20
CA VAL A 364 10.24 17.58 -9.53
C VAL A 364 9.34 17.45 -10.73
N ALA A 365 8.11 17.91 -10.63
CA ALA A 365 7.12 17.75 -11.69
C ALA A 365 6.28 19.01 -11.89
N THR A 366 5.74 19.17 -13.11
CA THR A 366 4.67 20.11 -13.41
C THR A 366 3.43 19.33 -13.83
N LEU A 367 2.31 19.58 -13.17
CA LEU A 367 1.00 19.04 -13.54
C LEU A 367 0.38 19.96 -14.60
N ILE A 368 -0.04 19.40 -15.72
CA ILE A 368 -0.62 20.11 -16.84
C ILE A 368 -2.01 19.56 -17.11
N THR A 369 -3.03 20.37 -16.84
CA THR A 369 -4.45 20.05 -17.00
C THR A 369 -5.11 20.95 -18.04
N GLY A 370 -6.42 20.80 -18.26
CA GLY A 370 -7.22 21.74 -19.07
C GLY A 370 -7.33 23.13 -18.46
N GLU A 371 -7.24 23.24 -17.13
CA GLU A 371 -7.36 24.49 -16.38
C GLU A 371 -6.05 25.28 -16.32
N GLY A 372 -4.91 24.62 -16.54
CA GLY A 372 -3.62 25.29 -16.50
C GLY A 372 -2.44 24.39 -16.16
N MET A 373 -1.39 25.03 -15.65
CA MET A 373 -0.14 24.38 -15.23
C MET A 373 0.19 24.71 -13.79
N ARG A 374 0.57 23.68 -13.00
CA ARG A 374 1.03 23.83 -11.62
C ARG A 374 2.37 23.15 -11.44
N SER A 375 3.41 23.95 -11.23
CA SER A 375 4.76 23.45 -10.90
C SER A 375 4.85 23.08 -9.43
N LEU A 376 5.40 21.92 -9.16
CA LEU A 376 5.61 21.38 -7.82
C LEU A 376 7.09 21.43 -7.46
N PRO A 377 7.44 21.74 -6.20
CA PRO A 377 8.82 21.72 -5.73
C PRO A 377 9.37 20.29 -5.70
N LEU A 378 10.66 20.15 -5.39
CA LEU A 378 11.25 18.86 -5.10
C LEU A 378 10.54 18.22 -3.90
N MET A 379 9.96 17.04 -4.11
CA MET A 379 9.23 16.30 -3.08
C MET A 379 9.42 14.80 -3.23
N SER A 380 9.01 14.03 -2.22
CA SER A 380 9.02 12.57 -2.32
C SER A 380 8.04 12.07 -3.40
N LYS A 381 8.28 10.88 -3.94
CA LYS A 381 7.37 10.26 -4.91
C LYS A 381 5.99 9.97 -4.32
N GLU A 382 5.91 9.70 -3.01
CA GLU A 382 4.62 9.55 -2.31
C GLU A 382 3.87 10.89 -2.23
N ALA A 383 4.57 11.99 -1.93
CA ALA A 383 3.96 13.33 -1.93
C ALA A 383 3.48 13.72 -3.33
N LEU A 384 4.30 13.47 -4.36
CA LEU A 384 3.88 13.71 -5.76
C LEU A 384 2.68 12.83 -6.16
N ALA A 385 2.64 11.58 -5.70
CA ALA A 385 1.50 10.71 -5.93
C ALA A 385 0.21 11.29 -5.33
N MET A 386 0.27 11.87 -4.13
CA MET A 386 -0.87 12.56 -3.51
C MET A 386 -1.34 13.74 -4.35
N GLU A 387 -0.44 14.59 -4.83
CA GLU A 387 -0.79 15.73 -5.70
C GLU A 387 -1.48 15.29 -7.01
N ILE A 388 -1.00 14.19 -7.61
CA ILE A 388 -1.60 13.59 -8.81
C ILE A 388 -3.01 13.06 -8.51
N LEU A 389 -3.18 12.34 -7.39
CA LEU A 389 -4.47 11.79 -6.97
C LEU A 389 -5.47 12.88 -6.58
N ASP A 390 -5.00 14.00 -6.01
CA ASP A 390 -5.84 15.16 -5.70
C ASP A 390 -6.38 15.82 -6.97
N GLU A 391 -5.56 15.91 -8.03
CA GLU A 391 -6.04 16.39 -9.34
C GLU A 391 -7.05 15.42 -9.95
N ALA A 392 -6.80 14.10 -9.87
CA ALA A 392 -7.74 13.11 -10.36
C ALA A 392 -9.09 13.17 -9.62
N ALA A 393 -9.06 13.31 -8.29
CA ALA A 393 -10.26 13.45 -7.46
C ALA A 393 -11.06 14.72 -7.82
N ARG A 394 -10.38 15.85 -8.08
CA ARG A 394 -11.02 17.10 -8.55
C ARG A 394 -11.65 16.91 -9.92
N GLY A 395 -10.92 16.30 -10.86
CA GLY A 395 -11.42 16.04 -12.21
C GLY A 395 -12.65 15.13 -12.25
N LEU A 396 -12.85 14.29 -11.25
CA LEU A 396 -14.03 13.44 -11.06
C LEU A 396 -15.09 14.04 -10.11
N HIS A 397 -14.92 15.28 -9.68
CA HIS A 397 -15.82 15.97 -8.75
C HIS A 397 -16.04 15.22 -7.41
N LEU A 398 -15.00 14.53 -6.90
CA LEU A 398 -15.01 13.83 -5.63
C LEU A 398 -14.64 14.74 -4.44
N ARG A 399 -14.10 15.92 -4.74
CA ARG A 399 -13.72 16.97 -3.79
C ARG A 399 -14.15 18.33 -4.29
#